data_59c3ced49d7712781d846af190b21c10
#
_entry.id   59c3ced49d7712781d846af190b21c10
#
_cell.length_a   1.000
_cell.length_b   1.000
_cell.length_c   1.000
_cell.angle_alpha   90.00
_cell.angle_beta   90.00
_cell.angle_gamma   90.00
#
_symmetry.space_group_name_H-M   'P 1'
#
loop_
_entity.id
_entity.type
_entity.pdbx_description
1 polymer ?
#
loop_
_entity_poly.entity_id
_entity_poly.type
_entity_poly.pdbx_seq_one_letter_code
_entity_poly.pdbx_strand_id
1 'polypeptide(L)'
;KTIEVRTEMSQDEKVVLIVKKNGKERYLAGKRNCEEPTTIWMQTQGRVHEGAIFFIAGIGNPVYAKILLEEHRQTKLNIVIYEPSKEIFFKVLESIDITDLLQKDAKCIFVIDGLTGVKVENVIQKMISVEVMDHIKTFILPNYEMIFAKEMLLFAKTIREKCESCATYINTRTNFSNVFAQNLFANAPYILDGYKTKQLIEVIPRDIPAIIVAAGPSLNKNIKELKRAKGKAFIIAVDTAIKPLASEKIIPDMFAIVDGRKPLELINTEDAKKIPLLTSISAANSVLSFHTGKKFFYNEGYVYINSMFYRNGESFETVACGGSVATSAFALAFMIGIDTIILVGQDLALTGNK
;
A
#
# COMPACT_ATOMS: atom_id res chain seq x y z
N LYS A 1 22.18 13.35 -19.25
CA LYS A 1 21.93 14.07 -20.52
C LYS A 1 21.30 15.39 -20.14
N THR A 2 22.00 16.49 -20.47
CA THR A 2 21.60 17.86 -20.10
C THR A 2 20.30 18.22 -20.80
N ILE A 3 19.35 18.76 -20.03
CA ILE A 3 18.12 19.36 -20.54
C ILE A 3 18.38 20.86 -20.63
N GLU A 4 18.14 21.46 -21.80
CA GLU A 4 18.15 22.90 -21.98
C GLU A 4 16.70 23.40 -21.95
N VAL A 5 16.41 24.43 -21.16
CA VAL A 5 15.07 25.00 -21.04
C VAL A 5 15.14 26.49 -21.39
N ARG A 6 14.30 26.91 -22.31
CA ARG A 6 14.14 28.33 -22.71
C ARG A 6 12.67 28.70 -22.75
N THR A 7 12.36 29.98 -22.87
CA THR A 7 11.01 30.50 -22.95
C THR A 7 10.79 31.21 -24.29
N GLU A 8 9.56 31.13 -24.78
CA GLU A 8 9.04 31.96 -25.89
C GLU A 8 7.67 32.53 -25.49
N MET A 9 7.22 33.52 -26.24
CA MET A 9 5.84 34.03 -26.12
C MET A 9 4.94 33.27 -27.08
N SER A 10 3.82 32.81 -26.60
CA SER A 10 2.73 32.20 -27.41
C SER A 10 2.01 33.30 -28.21
N GLN A 11 1.13 32.92 -29.14
CA GLN A 11 0.33 33.88 -29.89
C GLN A 11 -0.71 34.62 -29.04
N ASP A 12 -1.08 34.08 -27.90
CA ASP A 12 -1.94 34.66 -26.87
C ASP A 12 -1.13 35.41 -25.78
N GLU A 13 0.11 35.81 -26.10
CA GLU A 13 1.00 36.65 -25.28
C GLU A 13 1.33 36.07 -23.89
N LYS A 14 1.35 34.72 -23.77
CA LYS A 14 1.74 34.02 -22.56
C LYS A 14 3.10 33.33 -22.71
N VAL A 15 3.81 33.21 -21.59
CA VAL A 15 5.11 32.52 -21.55
C VAL A 15 4.93 31.04 -21.74
N VAL A 16 5.62 30.46 -22.71
CA VAL A 16 5.66 29.01 -22.97
C VAL A 16 7.08 28.51 -22.82
N LEU A 17 7.25 27.41 -22.07
CA LEU A 17 8.53 26.77 -21.94
C LEU A 17 8.78 25.79 -23.10
N ILE A 18 10.02 25.78 -23.57
CA ILE A 18 10.52 24.88 -24.60
C ILE A 18 11.67 24.09 -24.00
N VAL A 19 11.58 22.78 -24.12
CA VAL A 19 12.62 21.86 -23.65
C VAL A 19 13.34 21.24 -24.83
N LYS A 20 14.66 21.36 -24.82
CA LYS A 20 15.54 20.68 -25.78
C LYS A 20 16.23 19.51 -25.07
N LYS A 21 15.94 18.30 -25.53
CA LYS A 21 16.55 17.05 -25.06
C LYS A 21 16.95 16.20 -26.24
N ASN A 22 18.18 15.73 -26.25
CA ASN A 22 18.74 14.90 -27.36
C ASN A 22 18.59 15.56 -28.74
N GLY A 23 18.79 16.88 -28.84
CA GLY A 23 18.70 17.65 -30.07
C GLY A 23 17.28 17.94 -30.58
N LYS A 24 16.23 17.50 -29.90
CA LYS A 24 14.82 17.74 -30.23
C LYS A 24 14.22 18.77 -29.29
N GLU A 25 13.56 19.77 -29.84
CA GLU A 25 12.81 20.78 -29.09
C GLU A 25 11.32 20.39 -28.97
N ARG A 26 10.75 20.67 -27.81
CA ARG A 26 9.33 20.42 -27.51
C ARG A 26 8.75 21.51 -26.67
N TYR A 27 7.57 21.99 -27.04
CA TYR A 27 6.79 22.96 -26.29
C TYR A 27 6.04 22.27 -25.15
N LEU A 28 6.05 22.83 -23.95
CA LEU A 28 5.31 22.30 -22.79
C LEU A 28 3.89 22.85 -22.67
N ALA A 29 3.47 23.68 -23.61
CA ALA A 29 2.10 24.21 -23.72
C ALA A 29 1.76 24.48 -25.19
N GLY A 30 0.54 24.90 -25.46
CA GLY A 30 0.12 25.30 -26.79
C GLY A 30 0.87 26.54 -27.28
N LYS A 31 1.47 26.46 -28.48
CA LYS A 31 2.18 27.61 -29.08
C LYS A 31 1.22 28.73 -29.52
N ARG A 32 -0.01 28.39 -29.90
CA ARG A 32 -1.05 29.35 -30.32
C ARG A 32 -1.86 29.83 -29.12
N ASN A 33 -2.35 28.86 -28.36
CA ASN A 33 -3.11 29.13 -27.12
C ASN A 33 -2.50 28.28 -26.01
N CYS A 34 -1.95 28.93 -24.99
CA CYS A 34 -1.25 28.29 -23.90
C CYS A 34 -2.18 27.48 -23.00
N GLU A 35 -3.43 27.88 -22.86
CA GLU A 35 -4.43 27.29 -21.96
C GLU A 35 -5.25 26.17 -22.60
N GLU A 36 -5.32 26.13 -23.92
CA GLU A 36 -6.19 25.21 -24.68
C GLU A 36 -6.07 23.74 -24.22
N PRO A 37 -4.85 23.16 -24.07
CA PRO A 37 -4.74 21.77 -23.63
C PRO A 37 -5.36 21.51 -22.26
N THR A 38 -5.27 22.48 -21.35
CA THR A 38 -5.86 22.38 -20.01
C THR A 38 -7.37 22.53 -20.04
N THR A 39 -7.88 23.48 -20.82
CA THR A 39 -9.32 23.70 -20.96
C THR A 39 -10.00 22.47 -21.56
N ILE A 40 -9.42 21.88 -22.61
CA ILE A 40 -9.93 20.65 -23.21
C ILE A 40 -9.93 19.51 -22.19
N TRP A 41 -8.84 19.32 -21.46
CA TRP A 41 -8.77 18.29 -20.43
C TRP A 41 -9.82 18.49 -19.34
N MET A 42 -9.98 19.71 -18.83
CA MET A 42 -10.98 20.04 -17.80
C MET A 42 -12.41 19.68 -18.26
N GLN A 43 -12.77 19.98 -19.50
CA GLN A 43 -14.06 19.63 -20.07
C GLN A 43 -14.33 18.11 -20.06
N THR A 44 -13.27 17.30 -20.15
CA THR A 44 -13.40 15.83 -20.11
C THR A 44 -13.59 15.25 -18.72
N GLN A 45 -13.31 16.02 -17.64
CA GLN A 45 -13.30 15.50 -16.27
C GLN A 45 -14.68 15.35 -15.64
N GLY A 46 -15.70 15.97 -16.22
CA GLY A 46 -17.06 15.96 -15.67
C GLY A 46 -17.14 16.66 -14.31
N ARG A 47 -18.10 16.23 -13.47
CA ARG A 47 -18.28 16.83 -12.14
C ARG A 47 -17.09 16.48 -11.22
N VAL A 48 -16.54 17.49 -10.56
CA VAL A 48 -15.49 17.34 -9.55
C VAL A 48 -16.14 17.31 -8.16
N HIS A 49 -15.78 16.31 -7.37
CA HIS A 49 -16.30 16.12 -6.02
C HIS A 49 -15.41 16.77 -4.96
N GLU A 50 -15.99 17.16 -3.83
CA GLU A 50 -15.22 17.63 -2.68
C GLU A 50 -14.20 16.54 -2.24
N GLY A 51 -12.96 16.97 -1.99
CA GLY A 51 -11.86 16.07 -1.62
C GLY A 51 -11.18 15.34 -2.79
N ALA A 52 -11.60 15.61 -4.04
CA ALA A 52 -10.93 15.04 -5.21
C ALA A 52 -9.43 15.33 -5.21
N ILE A 53 -8.65 14.38 -5.75
CA ILE A 53 -7.20 14.50 -5.87
C ILE A 53 -6.84 14.62 -7.35
N PHE A 54 -6.15 15.70 -7.69
CA PHE A 54 -5.60 15.91 -9.01
C PHE A 54 -4.09 15.61 -9.00
N PHE A 55 -3.70 14.52 -9.65
CA PHE A 55 -2.31 14.19 -9.90
C PHE A 55 -1.89 14.75 -11.25
N ILE A 56 -1.01 15.72 -11.23
CA ILE A 56 -0.56 16.44 -12.42
C ILE A 56 0.93 16.17 -12.63
N ALA A 57 1.29 15.66 -13.80
CA ALA A 57 2.69 15.45 -14.17
C ALA A 57 3.17 16.56 -15.11
N GLY A 58 4.13 17.31 -14.63
CA GLY A 58 4.72 18.48 -15.25
C GLY A 58 4.28 19.81 -14.62
N ILE A 59 5.21 20.75 -14.50
CA ILE A 59 4.93 22.15 -14.11
C ILE A 59 5.25 23.13 -15.22
N GLY A 60 5.69 22.66 -16.38
CA GLY A 60 6.16 23.50 -17.46
C GLY A 60 5.15 24.53 -18.00
N ASN A 61 3.89 24.38 -17.65
CA ASN A 61 2.88 25.42 -17.78
C ASN A 61 1.94 25.38 -16.56
N PRO A 62 2.12 26.21 -15.54
CA PRO A 62 1.31 26.23 -14.33
C PRO A 62 -0.09 26.80 -14.51
N VAL A 63 -0.45 27.29 -15.69
CA VAL A 63 -1.79 27.83 -15.97
C VAL A 63 -2.89 26.85 -15.67
N TYR A 64 -2.68 25.56 -15.98
CA TYR A 64 -3.65 24.50 -15.69
C TYR A 64 -3.99 24.40 -14.20
N ALA A 65 -2.99 24.49 -13.32
CA ALA A 65 -3.23 24.44 -11.89
C ALA A 65 -3.97 25.68 -11.40
N LYS A 66 -3.70 26.88 -11.98
CA LYS A 66 -4.44 28.11 -11.70
C LYS A 66 -5.90 28.01 -12.16
N ILE A 67 -6.16 27.50 -13.36
CA ILE A 67 -7.51 27.25 -13.87
C ILE A 67 -8.28 26.30 -12.94
N LEU A 68 -7.62 25.22 -12.49
CA LEU A 68 -8.19 24.30 -11.52
C LEU A 68 -8.58 24.97 -10.21
N LEU A 69 -7.71 25.82 -9.68
CA LEU A 69 -7.98 26.57 -8.46
C LEU A 69 -9.15 27.55 -8.63
N GLU A 70 -9.26 28.20 -9.78
CA GLU A 70 -10.34 29.15 -10.07
C GLU A 70 -11.69 28.46 -10.24
N GLU A 71 -11.76 27.39 -11.03
CA GLU A 71 -13.01 26.67 -11.29
C GLU A 71 -13.53 25.93 -10.06
N HIS A 72 -12.62 25.50 -9.17
CA HIS A 72 -12.97 24.67 -8.01
C HIS A 72 -12.65 25.31 -6.66
N ARG A 73 -12.60 26.65 -6.59
CA ARG A 73 -12.30 27.41 -5.37
C ARG A 73 -13.14 27.02 -4.15
N GLN A 74 -14.39 26.63 -4.37
CA GLN A 74 -15.31 26.22 -3.30
C GLN A 74 -15.18 24.75 -2.93
N THR A 75 -14.44 23.98 -3.72
CA THR A 75 -14.25 22.54 -3.54
C THR A 75 -12.92 22.29 -2.83
N LYS A 76 -12.91 21.52 -1.76
CA LYS A 76 -11.66 21.18 -1.04
C LYS A 76 -10.85 20.19 -1.86
N LEU A 77 -10.20 20.68 -2.92
CA LEU A 77 -9.33 19.88 -3.79
C LEU A 77 -7.96 19.66 -3.14
N ASN A 78 -7.32 18.56 -3.53
CA ASN A 78 -5.91 18.33 -3.30
C ASN A 78 -5.21 18.22 -4.66
N ILE A 79 -4.17 19.01 -4.88
CA ILE A 79 -3.42 19.02 -6.14
C ILE A 79 -2.01 18.52 -5.85
N VAL A 80 -1.57 17.50 -6.56
CA VAL A 80 -0.19 17.00 -6.52
C VAL A 80 0.46 17.29 -7.86
N ILE A 81 1.50 18.10 -7.86
CA ILE A 81 2.27 18.46 -9.05
C ILE A 81 3.60 17.72 -8.98
N TYR A 82 3.80 16.81 -9.92
CA TYR A 82 5.05 16.08 -10.09
C TYR A 82 5.88 16.65 -11.22
N GLU A 83 7.12 17.06 -10.95
CA GLU A 83 8.05 17.55 -11.97
C GLU A 83 9.35 16.72 -11.93
N PRO A 84 9.66 15.96 -13.00
CA PRO A 84 10.87 15.16 -13.08
C PRO A 84 12.16 15.96 -13.37
N SER A 85 12.08 17.27 -13.55
CA SER A 85 13.24 18.12 -13.85
C SER A 85 13.27 19.38 -13.01
N LYS A 86 14.26 19.51 -12.15
CA LYS A 86 14.53 20.74 -11.41
C LYS A 86 14.85 21.92 -12.33
N GLU A 87 15.44 21.70 -13.51
CA GLU A 87 15.75 22.71 -14.49
C GLU A 87 14.48 23.36 -15.05
N ILE A 88 13.44 22.56 -15.32
CA ILE A 88 12.12 23.05 -15.73
C ILE A 88 11.49 23.84 -14.57
N PHE A 89 11.53 23.31 -13.37
CA PHE A 89 10.98 23.96 -12.18
C PHE A 89 11.61 25.33 -11.93
N PHE A 90 12.95 25.42 -11.95
CA PHE A 90 13.63 26.70 -11.80
C PHE A 90 13.31 27.67 -12.91
N LYS A 91 13.17 27.18 -14.16
CA LYS A 91 12.80 28.06 -15.28
C LYS A 91 11.38 28.61 -15.14
N VAL A 92 10.45 27.82 -14.60
CA VAL A 92 9.10 28.30 -14.24
C VAL A 92 9.19 29.40 -13.20
N LEU A 93 9.95 29.24 -12.12
CA LEU A 93 10.11 30.22 -11.06
C LEU A 93 10.73 31.55 -11.57
N GLU A 94 11.63 31.48 -12.57
CA GLU A 94 12.23 32.63 -13.19
C GLU A 94 11.27 33.43 -14.11
N SER A 95 10.29 32.74 -14.70
CA SER A 95 9.57 33.23 -15.86
C SER A 95 8.06 33.43 -15.65
N ILE A 96 7.50 32.76 -14.64
CA ILE A 96 6.05 32.70 -14.42
C ILE A 96 5.75 32.84 -12.93
N ASP A 97 4.81 33.72 -12.60
CA ASP A 97 4.33 33.84 -11.23
C ASP A 97 3.46 32.63 -10.84
N ILE A 98 3.89 31.88 -9.82
CA ILE A 98 3.18 30.75 -9.24
C ILE A 98 2.77 30.96 -7.79
N THR A 99 2.78 32.20 -7.31
CA THR A 99 2.49 32.55 -5.91
C THR A 99 1.15 31.95 -5.45
N ASP A 100 0.13 32.00 -6.33
CA ASP A 100 -1.20 31.45 -6.03
C ASP A 100 -1.17 29.96 -5.69
N LEU A 101 -0.28 29.19 -6.33
CA LEU A 101 -0.12 27.76 -6.10
C LEU A 101 0.64 27.44 -4.81
N LEU A 102 1.40 28.41 -4.29
CA LEU A 102 2.20 28.27 -3.07
C LEU A 102 1.42 28.69 -1.81
N GLN A 103 0.25 29.29 -1.96
CA GLN A 103 -0.59 29.65 -0.83
C GLN A 103 -1.11 28.41 -0.10
N LYS A 104 -1.25 28.49 1.23
CA LYS A 104 -1.65 27.37 2.06
C LYS A 104 -3.02 26.81 1.69
N ASP A 105 -3.93 27.65 1.27
CA ASP A 105 -5.31 27.30 0.87
C ASP A 105 -5.37 26.66 -0.53
N ALA A 106 -4.34 26.83 -1.36
CA ALA A 106 -4.24 26.16 -2.66
C ALA A 106 -4.13 24.64 -2.56
N LYS A 107 -3.71 24.12 -1.39
CA LYS A 107 -3.51 22.67 -1.14
C LYS A 107 -2.72 21.96 -2.23
N CYS A 108 -1.72 22.65 -2.78
CA CYS A 108 -0.81 22.11 -3.78
C CYS A 108 0.39 21.47 -3.10
N ILE A 109 0.67 20.23 -3.45
CA ILE A 109 1.86 19.48 -3.03
C ILE A 109 2.79 19.40 -4.24
N PHE A 110 3.99 19.96 -4.10
CA PHE A 110 5.02 19.88 -5.14
C PHE A 110 5.97 18.71 -4.84
N VAL A 111 6.17 17.86 -5.84
CA VAL A 111 7.15 16.79 -5.83
C VAL A 111 8.09 16.99 -7.01
N ILE A 112 9.29 17.49 -6.72
CA ILE A 112 10.28 17.84 -7.74
C ILE A 112 11.49 16.92 -7.58
N ASP A 113 11.77 16.13 -8.61
CA ASP A 113 12.88 15.19 -8.56
C ASP A 113 14.23 15.91 -8.37
N GLY A 114 15.02 15.42 -7.43
CA GLY A 114 16.30 16.00 -7.07
C GLY A 114 16.24 17.31 -6.26
N LEU A 115 15.05 17.75 -5.83
CA LEU A 115 14.86 18.97 -5.02
C LEU A 115 14.09 18.71 -3.71
N THR A 116 12.92 18.07 -3.77
CA THR A 116 12.05 17.92 -2.58
C THR A 116 12.45 16.78 -1.66
N GLY A 117 13.35 15.89 -2.07
CA GLY A 117 13.79 14.72 -1.29
C GLY A 117 12.72 13.63 -1.11
N VAL A 118 11.54 13.81 -1.70
CA VAL A 118 10.42 12.85 -1.62
C VAL A 118 10.15 12.28 -3.01
N LYS A 119 9.95 10.97 -3.08
CA LYS A 119 9.55 10.29 -4.32
C LYS A 119 8.05 10.43 -4.54
N VAL A 120 7.64 10.66 -5.78
CA VAL A 120 6.21 10.81 -6.15
C VAL A 120 5.40 9.56 -5.82
N GLU A 121 6.00 8.37 -5.95
CA GLU A 121 5.36 7.11 -5.61
C GLU A 121 4.92 7.07 -4.13
N ASN A 122 5.74 7.59 -3.22
CA ASN A 122 5.43 7.64 -1.80
C ASN A 122 4.24 8.58 -1.52
N VAL A 123 4.17 9.70 -2.24
CA VAL A 123 3.04 10.64 -2.12
C VAL A 123 1.77 10.01 -2.65
N ILE A 124 1.80 9.36 -3.81
CA ILE A 124 0.67 8.63 -4.40
C ILE A 124 0.16 7.56 -3.43
N GLN A 125 1.06 6.71 -2.90
CA GLN A 125 0.72 5.65 -1.96
C GLN A 125 0.04 6.16 -0.69
N LYS A 126 0.45 7.34 -0.21
CA LYS A 126 -0.10 7.96 1.01
C LYS A 126 -1.44 8.66 0.76
N MET A 127 -1.63 9.27 -0.41
CA MET A 127 -2.81 10.08 -0.69
C MET A 127 -3.98 9.27 -1.22
N ILE A 128 -3.74 8.19 -1.97
CA ILE A 128 -4.81 7.36 -2.49
C ILE A 128 -5.27 6.38 -1.41
N SER A 129 -6.52 6.51 -1.02
CA SER A 129 -7.21 5.61 -0.10
C SER A 129 -8.53 5.12 -0.73
N VAL A 130 -9.20 4.22 -0.02
CA VAL A 130 -10.51 3.69 -0.44
C VAL A 130 -11.56 4.78 -0.61
N GLU A 131 -11.51 5.81 0.25
CA GLU A 131 -12.51 6.89 0.28
C GLU A 131 -12.37 7.85 -0.91
N VAL A 132 -11.18 7.95 -1.50
CA VAL A 132 -10.89 8.95 -2.54
C VAL A 132 -10.57 8.35 -3.91
N MET A 133 -10.44 7.03 -4.03
CA MET A 133 -9.98 6.38 -5.27
C MET A 133 -10.88 6.65 -6.49
N ASP A 134 -12.18 6.84 -6.28
CA ASP A 134 -13.15 7.14 -7.34
C ASP A 134 -13.14 8.64 -7.74
N HIS A 135 -12.43 9.47 -6.99
CA HIS A 135 -12.35 10.92 -7.19
C HIS A 135 -10.93 11.37 -7.59
N ILE A 136 -10.16 10.46 -8.18
CA ILE A 136 -8.81 10.76 -8.66
C ILE A 136 -8.89 11.21 -10.11
N LYS A 137 -8.19 12.29 -10.41
CA LYS A 137 -8.00 12.83 -11.74
C LYS A 137 -6.51 12.89 -12.06
N THR A 138 -6.13 12.50 -13.25
CA THR A 138 -4.71 12.48 -13.68
C THR A 138 -4.54 13.29 -14.95
N PHE A 139 -3.57 14.18 -14.95
CA PHE A 139 -3.19 14.97 -16.10
C PHE A 139 -1.68 14.92 -16.33
N ILE A 140 -1.26 14.57 -17.53
CA ILE A 140 0.13 14.64 -17.95
C ILE A 140 0.23 15.79 -18.96
N LEU A 141 1.10 16.75 -18.67
CA LEU A 141 1.29 17.91 -19.56
C LEU A 141 1.74 17.47 -20.95
N PRO A 142 1.37 18.24 -21.99
CA PRO A 142 1.80 17.99 -23.36
C PRO A 142 3.31 17.77 -23.48
N ASN A 143 3.69 16.77 -24.24
CA ASN A 143 5.07 16.34 -24.51
C ASN A 143 5.87 15.75 -23.34
N TYR A 144 5.37 15.73 -22.10
CA TYR A 144 6.07 15.10 -20.98
C TYR A 144 6.32 13.61 -21.22
N GLU A 145 5.37 12.88 -21.78
CA GLU A 145 5.55 11.45 -22.11
C GLU A 145 6.70 11.23 -23.11
N MET A 146 6.95 12.20 -24.00
CA MET A 146 8.04 12.11 -24.96
C MET A 146 9.40 12.52 -24.37
N ILE A 147 9.39 13.42 -23.38
CA ILE A 147 10.61 13.95 -22.76
C ILE A 147 11.03 13.05 -21.59
N PHE A 148 10.08 12.56 -20.80
CA PHE A 148 10.25 11.83 -19.54
C PHE A 148 9.48 10.50 -19.54
N ALA A 149 9.62 9.71 -20.61
CA ALA A 149 8.80 8.50 -20.83
C ALA A 149 8.82 7.51 -19.64
N LYS A 150 9.97 7.30 -19.02
CA LYS A 150 10.10 6.38 -17.88
C LYS A 150 9.39 6.90 -16.65
N GLU A 151 9.58 8.16 -16.35
CA GLU A 151 9.00 8.86 -15.19
C GLU A 151 7.47 8.93 -15.32
N MET A 152 6.96 9.25 -16.51
CA MET A 152 5.52 9.29 -16.79
C MET A 152 4.89 7.90 -16.74
N LEU A 153 5.56 6.88 -17.25
CA LEU A 153 5.09 5.50 -17.16
C LEU A 153 5.01 5.05 -15.69
N LEU A 154 6.04 5.33 -14.90
CA LEU A 154 6.07 4.98 -13.46
C LEU A 154 4.97 5.71 -12.69
N PHE A 155 4.79 7.01 -12.93
CA PHE A 155 3.75 7.84 -12.34
C PHE A 155 2.35 7.27 -12.60
N ALA A 156 1.99 7.04 -13.86
CA ALA A 156 0.69 6.51 -14.25
C ALA A 156 0.47 5.07 -13.72
N LYS A 157 1.53 4.23 -13.77
CA LYS A 157 1.50 2.87 -13.25
C LYS A 157 1.24 2.85 -11.74
N THR A 158 1.94 3.70 -10.98
CA THR A 158 1.78 3.74 -9.51
C THR A 158 0.37 4.15 -9.10
N ILE A 159 -0.24 5.14 -9.76
CA ILE A 159 -1.62 5.55 -9.51
C ILE A 159 -2.57 4.38 -9.77
N ARG A 160 -2.46 3.74 -10.94
CA ARG A 160 -3.30 2.62 -11.33
C ARG A 160 -3.19 1.45 -10.34
N GLU A 161 -1.98 1.00 -10.02
CA GLU A 161 -1.75 -0.11 -9.09
C GLU A 161 -2.33 0.17 -7.70
N LYS A 162 -2.23 1.42 -7.24
CA LYS A 162 -2.81 1.81 -5.95
C LYS A 162 -4.33 1.80 -5.97
N CYS A 163 -4.96 2.29 -7.04
CA CYS A 163 -6.42 2.21 -7.21
C CYS A 163 -6.90 0.76 -7.30
N GLU A 164 -6.22 -0.09 -8.07
CA GLU A 164 -6.51 -1.53 -8.17
C GLU A 164 -6.41 -2.23 -6.81
N SER A 165 -5.40 -1.87 -6.01
CA SER A 165 -5.24 -2.37 -4.65
C SER A 165 -6.41 -1.96 -3.75
N CYS A 166 -6.85 -0.70 -3.82
CA CYS A 166 -8.02 -0.22 -3.08
C CYS A 166 -9.32 -0.94 -3.52
N ALA A 167 -9.52 -1.11 -4.82
CA ALA A 167 -10.67 -1.84 -5.36
C ALA A 167 -10.69 -3.31 -4.90
N THR A 168 -9.54 -3.98 -4.93
CA THR A 168 -9.39 -5.35 -4.41
C THR A 168 -9.73 -5.43 -2.93
N TYR A 169 -9.27 -4.46 -2.14
CA TYR A 169 -9.60 -4.39 -0.71
C TYR A 169 -11.11 -4.25 -0.48
N ILE A 170 -11.80 -3.34 -1.21
CA ILE A 170 -13.26 -3.17 -1.12
C ILE A 170 -13.97 -4.47 -1.49
N ASN A 171 -13.63 -5.07 -2.64
CA ASN A 171 -14.25 -6.29 -3.11
C ASN A 171 -14.13 -7.43 -2.10
N THR A 172 -12.94 -7.60 -1.52
CA THR A 172 -12.71 -8.60 -0.47
C THR A 172 -13.58 -8.32 0.75
N ARG A 173 -13.60 -7.09 1.24
CA ARG A 173 -14.40 -6.70 2.41
C ARG A 173 -15.91 -6.88 2.15
N THR A 174 -16.40 -6.50 0.98
CA THR A 174 -17.82 -6.63 0.63
C THR A 174 -18.22 -8.10 0.51
N ASN A 175 -17.46 -8.91 -0.22
CA ASN A 175 -17.78 -10.31 -0.46
C ASN A 175 -17.68 -11.19 0.80
N PHE A 176 -16.84 -10.81 1.75
CA PHE A 176 -16.62 -11.56 2.99
C PHE A 176 -17.25 -10.92 4.23
N SER A 177 -17.93 -9.76 4.10
CA SER A 177 -18.46 -9.01 5.23
C SER A 177 -19.32 -9.85 6.19
N ASN A 178 -20.26 -10.62 5.65
CA ASN A 178 -21.13 -11.49 6.44
C ASN A 178 -20.34 -12.58 7.17
N VAL A 179 -19.37 -13.19 6.49
CA VAL A 179 -18.52 -14.23 7.07
C VAL A 179 -17.66 -13.66 8.19
N PHE A 180 -17.04 -12.50 7.96
CA PHE A 180 -16.23 -11.84 8.98
C PHE A 180 -17.06 -11.43 10.19
N ALA A 181 -18.27 -10.89 9.98
CA ALA A 181 -19.18 -10.55 11.07
C ALA A 181 -19.61 -11.79 11.87
N GLN A 182 -20.05 -12.85 11.18
CA GLN A 182 -20.42 -14.12 11.80
C GLN A 182 -19.26 -14.72 12.62
N ASN A 183 -18.08 -14.79 12.02
CA ASN A 183 -16.90 -15.29 12.70
C ASN A 183 -16.55 -14.44 13.94
N LEU A 184 -16.61 -13.11 13.82
CA LEU A 184 -16.30 -12.23 14.94
C LEU A 184 -17.17 -12.51 16.16
N PHE A 185 -18.51 -12.65 15.96
CA PHE A 185 -19.42 -12.98 17.05
C PHE A 185 -19.19 -14.41 17.57
N ALA A 186 -19.01 -15.38 16.68
CA ALA A 186 -18.74 -16.75 17.07
C ALA A 186 -17.38 -16.93 17.79
N ASN A 187 -16.40 -16.08 17.45
CA ASN A 187 -15.07 -16.09 18.06
C ASN A 187 -15.00 -15.33 19.37
N ALA A 188 -16.02 -14.53 19.75
CA ALA A 188 -16.00 -13.69 20.95
C ALA A 188 -15.56 -14.44 22.21
N PRO A 189 -16.04 -15.66 22.54
CA PRO A 189 -15.57 -16.39 23.71
C PRO A 189 -14.06 -16.67 23.69
N TYR A 190 -13.53 -17.04 22.52
CA TYR A 190 -12.09 -17.32 22.36
C TYR A 190 -11.23 -16.05 22.43
N ILE A 191 -11.78 -14.93 21.94
CA ILE A 191 -11.11 -13.61 22.00
C ILE A 191 -11.01 -13.14 23.44
N LEU A 192 -12.08 -13.31 24.24
CA LEU A 192 -12.11 -12.91 25.65
C LEU A 192 -11.19 -13.75 26.52
N ASP A 193 -11.05 -15.05 26.23
CA ASP A 193 -10.18 -15.98 26.95
C ASP A 193 -8.76 -16.07 26.36
N GLY A 194 -8.52 -15.41 25.24
CA GLY A 194 -7.26 -15.45 24.50
C GLY A 194 -6.26 -14.38 24.92
N TYR A 195 -5.14 -14.38 24.23
CA TYR A 195 -4.04 -13.45 24.45
C TYR A 195 -4.00 -12.39 23.35
N LYS A 196 -3.45 -11.21 23.65
CA LYS A 196 -3.14 -10.17 22.69
C LYS A 196 -1.73 -10.37 22.12
N THR A 197 -1.52 -10.02 20.87
CA THR A 197 -0.21 -10.16 20.22
C THR A 197 0.90 -9.39 20.92
N LYS A 198 0.61 -8.23 21.54
CA LYS A 198 1.60 -7.47 22.32
C LYS A 198 2.23 -8.26 23.46
N GLN A 199 1.53 -9.23 24.04
CA GLN A 199 2.06 -10.03 25.13
C GLN A 199 3.22 -10.94 24.67
N LEU A 200 3.36 -11.16 23.36
CA LEU A 200 4.50 -11.87 22.78
C LEU A 200 5.80 -11.08 22.89
N ILE A 201 5.74 -9.74 22.95
CA ILE A 201 6.91 -8.86 23.08
C ILE A 201 7.69 -9.14 24.37
N GLU A 202 7.00 -9.55 25.43
CA GLU A 202 7.58 -9.85 26.74
C GLU A 202 8.15 -11.28 26.83
N VAL A 203 7.75 -12.16 25.92
CA VAL A 203 8.05 -13.60 25.99
C VAL A 203 9.09 -14.02 24.96
N ILE A 204 9.09 -13.40 23.79
CA ILE A 204 9.98 -13.80 22.69
C ILE A 204 11.25 -12.94 22.70
N PRO A 205 12.43 -13.55 22.83
CA PRO A 205 13.70 -12.83 22.76
C PRO A 205 13.88 -12.15 21.39
N ARG A 206 14.35 -10.91 21.39
CA ARG A 206 14.54 -10.12 20.14
C ARG A 206 15.82 -10.48 19.39
N ASP A 207 16.79 -11.03 20.08
CA ASP A 207 18.11 -11.42 19.58
C ASP A 207 18.13 -12.75 18.82
N ILE A 208 17.01 -13.49 18.83
CA ILE A 208 16.86 -14.70 17.99
C ILE A 208 16.18 -14.35 16.67
N PRO A 209 16.58 -14.96 15.54
CA PRO A 209 15.90 -14.75 14.26
C PRO A 209 14.49 -15.36 14.26
N ALA A 210 13.56 -14.75 13.52
CA ALA A 210 12.29 -15.37 13.16
C ALA A 210 12.43 -16.07 11.80
N ILE A 211 11.83 -17.24 11.67
CA ILE A 211 11.71 -17.97 10.39
C ILE A 211 10.23 -18.10 10.06
N ILE A 212 9.80 -17.44 8.98
CA ILE A 212 8.44 -17.53 8.48
C ILE A 212 8.39 -18.60 7.39
N VAL A 213 7.64 -19.67 7.65
CA VAL A 213 7.57 -20.85 6.78
C VAL A 213 6.24 -20.86 6.03
N ALA A 214 6.29 -20.79 4.71
CA ALA A 214 5.16 -21.00 3.81
C ALA A 214 5.32 -22.27 2.98
N ALA A 215 4.26 -22.68 2.27
CA ALA A 215 4.20 -23.95 1.55
C ALA A 215 4.57 -23.86 0.06
N GLY A 216 5.32 -22.85 -0.35
CA GLY A 216 5.79 -22.76 -1.73
C GLY A 216 6.77 -23.91 -2.09
N PRO A 217 6.98 -24.18 -3.39
CA PRO A 217 7.78 -25.31 -3.87
C PRO A 217 9.20 -25.39 -3.33
N SER A 218 9.83 -24.25 -3.05
CA SER A 218 11.18 -24.22 -2.47
C SER A 218 11.26 -24.76 -1.05
N LEU A 219 10.14 -24.86 -0.33
CA LEU A 219 10.11 -25.47 1.00
C LEU A 219 10.68 -26.89 0.98
N ASN A 220 10.36 -27.67 -0.06
CA ASN A 220 10.85 -29.03 -0.18
C ASN A 220 12.38 -29.16 -0.16
N LYS A 221 13.08 -28.10 -0.61
CA LYS A 221 14.55 -28.06 -0.62
C LYS A 221 15.13 -27.79 0.76
N ASN A 222 14.44 -26.98 1.57
CA ASN A 222 14.95 -26.42 2.81
C ASN A 222 14.26 -26.95 4.08
N ILE A 223 13.19 -27.74 3.94
CA ILE A 223 12.35 -28.15 5.07
C ILE A 223 13.17 -28.91 6.15
N LYS A 224 14.14 -29.73 5.75
CA LYS A 224 14.96 -30.49 6.69
C LYS A 224 15.91 -29.61 7.51
N GLU A 225 16.32 -28.46 6.98
CA GLU A 225 17.18 -27.52 7.69
C GLU A 225 16.45 -26.85 8.86
N LEU A 226 15.13 -26.78 8.81
CA LEU A 226 14.32 -26.23 9.90
C LEU A 226 14.46 -27.04 11.20
N LYS A 227 14.81 -28.33 11.13
CA LYS A 227 15.12 -29.16 12.31
C LYS A 227 16.33 -28.60 13.07
N ARG A 228 17.32 -28.06 12.35
CA ARG A 228 18.54 -27.47 12.91
C ARG A 228 18.31 -26.09 13.52
N ALA A 229 17.27 -25.40 13.04
CA ALA A 229 16.86 -24.07 13.51
C ALA A 229 16.03 -24.15 14.81
N LYS A 230 15.43 -25.30 15.12
CA LYS A 230 14.59 -25.44 16.32
C LYS A 230 15.37 -25.13 17.59
N GLY A 231 14.80 -24.26 18.44
CA GLY A 231 15.44 -23.74 19.65
C GLY A 231 16.51 -22.67 19.44
N LYS A 232 16.81 -22.31 18.18
CA LYS A 232 17.73 -21.23 17.80
C LYS A 232 17.07 -20.09 17.05
N ALA A 233 15.84 -20.30 16.61
CA ALA A 233 15.01 -19.32 15.90
C ALA A 233 13.55 -19.49 16.35
N PHE A 234 12.78 -18.42 16.24
CA PHE A 234 11.33 -18.45 16.42
C PHE A 234 10.65 -18.82 15.11
N ILE A 235 10.18 -20.07 14.99
CA ILE A 235 9.60 -20.60 13.77
C ILE A 235 8.10 -20.35 13.73
N ILE A 236 7.64 -19.51 12.79
CA ILE A 236 6.23 -19.22 12.54
C ILE A 236 5.83 -19.88 11.23
N ALA A 237 4.94 -20.88 11.26
CA ALA A 237 4.41 -21.50 10.06
C ALA A 237 3.12 -20.80 9.60
N VAL A 238 2.93 -20.59 8.30
CA VAL A 238 1.59 -20.28 7.80
C VAL A 238 0.74 -21.56 7.75
N ASP A 239 -0.56 -21.40 7.73
CA ASP A 239 -1.55 -22.48 7.75
C ASP A 239 -1.27 -23.62 6.75
N THR A 240 -0.95 -23.29 5.50
CA THR A 240 -0.64 -24.28 4.45
C THR A 240 0.66 -25.04 4.67
N ALA A 241 1.58 -24.53 5.48
CA ALA A 241 2.85 -25.18 5.79
C ALA A 241 2.74 -26.23 6.92
N ILE A 242 1.63 -26.24 7.66
CA ILE A 242 1.45 -27.15 8.83
C ILE A 242 1.57 -28.63 8.43
N LYS A 243 0.87 -29.07 7.39
CA LYS A 243 0.94 -30.48 6.94
C LYS A 243 2.32 -30.88 6.41
N PRO A 244 2.98 -30.12 5.54
CA PRO A 244 4.36 -30.36 5.14
C PRO A 244 5.32 -30.49 6.32
N LEU A 245 5.23 -29.59 7.30
CA LEU A 245 6.06 -29.64 8.50
C LEU A 245 5.78 -30.88 9.37
N ALA A 246 4.50 -31.22 9.58
CA ALA A 246 4.09 -32.41 10.33
C ALA A 246 4.59 -33.68 9.69
N SER A 247 4.57 -33.79 8.35
CA SER A 247 5.11 -34.98 7.63
C SER A 247 6.60 -35.18 7.87
N GLU A 248 7.36 -34.10 8.10
CA GLU A 248 8.78 -34.12 8.44
C GLU A 248 9.04 -34.18 9.96
N LYS A 249 7.99 -34.26 10.77
CA LYS A 249 8.05 -34.25 12.25
C LYS A 249 8.70 -32.96 12.78
N ILE A 250 8.39 -31.83 12.16
CA ILE A 250 8.83 -30.49 12.57
C ILE A 250 7.66 -29.75 13.19
N ILE A 251 7.78 -29.40 14.46
CA ILE A 251 6.77 -28.65 15.20
C ILE A 251 7.23 -27.18 15.24
N PRO A 252 6.56 -26.23 14.56
CA PRO A 252 6.89 -24.82 14.67
C PRO A 252 6.56 -24.28 16.08
N ASP A 253 7.08 -23.12 16.42
CA ASP A 253 6.83 -22.49 17.72
C ASP A 253 5.48 -21.77 17.74
N MET A 254 5.00 -21.38 16.56
CA MET A 254 3.70 -20.74 16.35
C MET A 254 3.23 -21.05 14.93
N PHE A 255 1.91 -21.07 14.71
CA PHE A 255 1.38 -21.00 13.35
C PHE A 255 0.36 -19.87 13.21
N ALA A 256 0.20 -19.36 11.99
CA ALA A 256 -0.63 -18.20 11.69
C ALA A 256 -1.78 -18.57 10.76
N ILE A 257 -2.97 -18.02 11.04
CA ILE A 257 -4.15 -18.10 10.20
C ILE A 257 -4.89 -16.78 10.17
N VAL A 258 -5.39 -16.40 8.99
CA VAL A 258 -6.11 -15.12 8.78
C VAL A 258 -7.47 -15.37 8.12
N ASP A 259 -7.55 -16.36 7.23
CA ASP A 259 -8.68 -16.60 6.35
C ASP A 259 -9.95 -16.93 7.14
N GLY A 260 -11.03 -16.17 6.89
CA GLY A 260 -12.35 -16.39 7.50
C GLY A 260 -13.11 -17.61 6.98
N ARG A 261 -12.67 -18.21 5.88
CA ARG A 261 -13.25 -19.43 5.27
C ARG A 261 -12.27 -20.58 5.18
N LYS A 262 -11.24 -20.61 6.03
CA LYS A 262 -10.21 -21.65 5.97
C LYS A 262 -10.79 -23.04 6.21
N PRO A 263 -10.62 -23.98 5.26
CA PRO A 263 -11.02 -25.36 5.48
C PRO A 263 -10.17 -26.00 6.58
N LEU A 264 -10.82 -26.62 7.57
CA LEU A 264 -10.15 -27.25 8.70
C LEU A 264 -9.21 -28.39 8.26
N GLU A 265 -9.57 -29.08 7.18
CA GLU A 265 -8.81 -30.21 6.62
C GLU A 265 -7.36 -29.83 6.27
N LEU A 266 -7.08 -28.57 6.04
CA LEU A 266 -5.72 -28.11 5.70
C LEU A 266 -4.78 -28.06 6.91
N ILE A 267 -5.33 -28.00 8.13
CA ILE A 267 -4.55 -27.82 9.37
C ILE A 267 -4.85 -28.88 10.46
N ASN A 268 -5.76 -29.83 10.22
CA ASN A 268 -6.24 -30.78 11.22
C ASN A 268 -5.22 -31.86 11.61
N THR A 269 -4.05 -31.45 12.06
CA THR A 269 -3.05 -32.35 12.67
C THR A 269 -3.14 -32.29 14.19
N GLU A 270 -2.75 -33.38 14.89
CA GLU A 270 -2.79 -33.40 16.36
C GLU A 270 -1.85 -32.35 16.97
N ASP A 271 -0.70 -32.09 16.33
CA ASP A 271 0.23 -31.05 16.77
C ASP A 271 -0.39 -29.67 16.61
N ALA A 272 -1.07 -29.39 15.48
CA ALA A 272 -1.69 -28.09 15.22
C ALA A 272 -2.74 -27.71 16.27
N LYS A 273 -3.38 -28.68 16.94
CA LYS A 273 -4.32 -28.39 18.05
C LYS A 273 -3.66 -27.65 19.21
N LYS A 274 -2.36 -27.85 19.44
CA LYS A 274 -1.65 -27.41 20.64
C LYS A 274 -0.60 -26.33 20.37
N ILE A 275 -0.08 -26.23 19.14
CA ILE A 275 0.89 -25.18 18.76
C ILE A 275 0.27 -23.80 18.96
N PRO A 276 0.93 -22.84 19.61
CA PRO A 276 0.43 -21.48 19.74
C PRO A 276 -0.07 -20.91 18.41
N LEU A 277 -1.27 -20.36 18.39
CA LEU A 277 -1.95 -19.85 17.20
C LEU A 277 -1.93 -18.33 17.18
N LEU A 278 -1.38 -17.75 16.11
CA LEU A 278 -1.57 -16.36 15.73
C LEU A 278 -2.79 -16.23 14.82
N THR A 279 -3.76 -15.42 15.17
CA THR A 279 -5.00 -15.37 14.41
C THR A 279 -5.64 -13.99 14.40
N SER A 280 -6.29 -13.68 13.27
CA SER A 280 -7.21 -12.56 13.21
C SER A 280 -8.46 -12.84 14.05
N ILE A 281 -9.05 -11.77 14.60
CA ILE A 281 -10.35 -11.86 15.30
C ILE A 281 -11.49 -12.37 14.41
N SER A 282 -11.37 -12.23 13.08
CA SER A 282 -12.36 -12.65 12.08
C SER A 282 -12.03 -13.96 11.37
N ALA A 283 -10.99 -14.67 11.79
CA ALA A 283 -10.59 -15.95 11.22
C ALA A 283 -11.68 -17.03 11.38
N ALA A 284 -11.55 -18.11 10.58
CA ALA A 284 -12.53 -19.19 10.56
C ALA A 284 -12.81 -19.78 11.95
N ASN A 285 -14.06 -19.69 12.41
CA ASN A 285 -14.46 -20.19 13.72
C ASN A 285 -14.21 -21.71 13.86
N SER A 286 -14.32 -22.47 12.77
CA SER A 286 -14.02 -23.91 12.76
C SER A 286 -12.59 -24.24 13.23
N VAL A 287 -11.63 -23.36 12.90
CA VAL A 287 -10.24 -23.50 13.33
C VAL A 287 -10.09 -23.15 14.81
N LEU A 288 -10.70 -22.07 15.26
CA LEU A 288 -10.63 -21.64 16.66
C LEU A 288 -11.28 -22.65 17.60
N SER A 289 -12.39 -23.27 17.16
CA SER A 289 -13.09 -24.34 17.92
C SER A 289 -12.28 -25.62 17.99
N PHE A 290 -11.58 -25.98 16.91
CA PHE A 290 -10.71 -27.13 16.84
C PHE A 290 -9.45 -26.98 17.72
N HIS A 291 -8.93 -25.76 17.81
CA HIS A 291 -7.65 -25.47 18.45
C HIS A 291 -7.81 -25.35 19.98
N THR A 292 -7.00 -26.08 20.72
CA THR A 292 -7.04 -26.14 22.20
C THR A 292 -5.87 -25.42 22.87
N GLY A 293 -4.84 -25.03 22.12
CA GLY A 293 -3.68 -24.31 22.63
C GLY A 293 -3.91 -22.81 22.83
N LYS A 294 -2.84 -22.09 23.13
CA LYS A 294 -2.86 -20.62 23.28
C LYS A 294 -3.20 -19.93 21.97
N LYS A 295 -4.12 -18.98 21.99
CA LYS A 295 -4.54 -18.18 20.85
C LYS A 295 -4.12 -16.71 21.07
N PHE A 296 -3.40 -16.15 20.13
CA PHE A 296 -2.95 -14.76 20.13
C PHE A 296 -3.70 -14.00 19.04
N PHE A 297 -4.49 -13.03 19.45
CA PHE A 297 -5.38 -12.29 18.57
C PHE A 297 -4.84 -10.91 18.20
N TYR A 298 -5.07 -10.50 16.96
CA TYR A 298 -4.88 -9.14 16.46
C TYR A 298 -6.11 -8.64 15.70
N ASN A 299 -6.23 -7.33 15.59
CA ASN A 299 -7.29 -6.67 14.83
C ASN A 299 -6.79 -6.29 13.43
N GLU A 300 -7.60 -6.52 12.41
CA GLU A 300 -7.34 -6.14 11.02
C GLU A 300 -7.83 -4.72 10.67
N GLY A 301 -8.00 -3.84 11.67
CA GLY A 301 -8.47 -2.47 11.50
C GLY A 301 -9.97 -2.28 11.65
N TYR A 302 -10.68 -3.19 12.32
CA TYR A 302 -12.09 -2.98 12.68
C TYR A 302 -12.18 -1.97 13.83
N VAL A 303 -12.60 -0.74 13.53
CA VAL A 303 -12.65 0.39 14.48
C VAL A 303 -13.58 0.09 15.67
N TYR A 304 -14.75 -0.53 15.42
CA TYR A 304 -15.72 -0.86 16.44
C TYR A 304 -15.21 -1.90 17.47
N ILE A 305 -14.28 -2.76 17.10
CA ILE A 305 -13.65 -3.71 18.01
C ILE A 305 -12.82 -2.97 19.04
N ASN A 306 -11.99 -2.03 18.62
CA ASN A 306 -11.23 -1.21 19.55
C ASN A 306 -12.15 -0.47 20.51
N SER A 307 -13.30 0.03 20.03
CA SER A 307 -14.27 0.72 20.87
C SER A 307 -14.93 -0.20 21.92
N MET A 308 -15.16 -1.47 21.59
CA MET A 308 -15.71 -2.45 22.54
C MET A 308 -14.72 -2.77 23.67
N PHE A 309 -13.44 -2.92 23.34
CA PHE A 309 -12.40 -3.25 24.33
C PHE A 309 -11.85 -2.01 25.06
N TYR A 310 -11.87 -0.83 24.43
CA TYR A 310 -11.39 0.41 25.03
C TYR A 310 -12.15 0.81 26.33
N ARG A 311 -13.42 0.43 26.44
CA ARG A 311 -14.21 0.66 27.67
C ARG A 311 -13.61 0.03 28.92
N ASN A 312 -12.76 -1.00 28.73
CA ASN A 312 -12.05 -1.68 29.83
C ASN A 312 -10.57 -1.28 29.92
N GLY A 313 -10.16 -0.18 29.25
CA GLY A 313 -8.75 0.25 29.20
C GLY A 313 -7.85 -0.65 28.34
N GLU A 314 -8.42 -1.53 27.55
CA GLU A 314 -7.68 -2.48 26.72
C GLU A 314 -7.76 -2.10 25.23
N SER A 315 -6.67 -2.27 24.51
CA SER A 315 -6.60 -2.09 23.06
C SER A 315 -6.09 -3.36 22.37
N PHE A 316 -6.62 -3.65 21.17
CA PHE A 316 -6.02 -4.63 20.27
C PHE A 316 -5.04 -3.94 19.33
N GLU A 317 -3.88 -4.55 19.13
CA GLU A 317 -2.95 -4.12 18.11
C GLU A 317 -3.56 -4.36 16.74
N THR A 318 -3.48 -3.33 15.89
CA THR A 318 -3.78 -3.47 14.47
C THR A 318 -2.53 -3.97 13.76
N VAL A 319 -2.59 -5.18 13.24
CA VAL A 319 -1.53 -5.73 12.39
C VAL A 319 -1.88 -5.41 10.95
N ALA A 320 -0.97 -4.75 10.25
CA ALA A 320 -1.12 -4.47 8.82
C ALA A 320 -1.05 -5.78 8.04
N CYS A 321 -2.20 -6.27 7.59
CA CYS A 321 -2.30 -7.50 6.82
C CYS A 321 -2.14 -7.18 5.33
N GLY A 322 -1.05 -7.60 4.73
CA GLY A 322 -0.73 -7.38 3.30
C GLY A 322 -1.38 -8.39 2.35
N GLY A 323 -2.58 -8.93 2.68
CA GLY A 323 -3.32 -9.85 1.81
C GLY A 323 -2.86 -11.32 1.83
N SER A 324 -1.88 -11.69 2.66
CA SER A 324 -1.49 -13.09 2.86
C SER A 324 -1.19 -13.40 4.34
N VAL A 325 -1.33 -14.67 4.72
CA VAL A 325 -1.01 -15.11 6.09
C VAL A 325 0.47 -14.87 6.43
N ALA A 326 1.34 -15.02 5.45
CA ALA A 326 2.78 -14.81 5.62
C ALA A 326 3.13 -13.34 5.90
N THR A 327 2.42 -12.39 5.26
CA THR A 327 2.63 -10.96 5.55
C THR A 327 2.16 -10.59 6.96
N SER A 328 1.11 -11.23 7.47
CA SER A 328 0.67 -11.05 8.87
C SER A 328 1.70 -11.62 9.85
N ALA A 329 2.28 -12.79 9.56
CA ALA A 329 3.36 -13.36 10.36
C ALA A 329 4.62 -12.48 10.34
N PHE A 330 4.95 -11.89 9.19
CA PHE A 330 6.05 -10.93 9.06
C PHE A 330 5.80 -9.66 9.89
N ALA A 331 4.61 -9.09 9.75
CA ALA A 331 4.22 -7.90 10.51
C ALA A 331 4.26 -8.14 12.03
N LEU A 332 3.87 -9.34 12.48
CA LEU A 332 4.00 -9.74 13.88
C LEU A 332 5.48 -9.79 14.30
N ALA A 333 6.34 -10.50 13.56
CA ALA A 333 7.76 -10.60 13.89
C ALA A 333 8.44 -9.22 13.97
N PHE A 334 8.08 -8.33 13.05
CA PHE A 334 8.53 -6.93 13.06
C PHE A 334 8.01 -6.16 14.28
N MET A 335 6.71 -6.32 14.61
CA MET A 335 6.08 -5.65 15.78
C MET A 335 6.70 -6.11 17.10
N ILE A 336 7.09 -7.37 17.22
CA ILE A 336 7.80 -7.92 18.39
C ILE A 336 9.19 -7.30 18.51
N GLY A 337 9.74 -6.75 17.43
CA GLY A 337 11.08 -6.14 17.39
C GLY A 337 12.18 -7.15 17.11
N ILE A 338 11.89 -8.20 16.35
CA ILE A 338 12.90 -9.17 15.90
C ILE A 338 13.71 -8.54 14.76
N ASP A 339 15.03 -8.48 14.92
CA ASP A 339 15.94 -7.81 13.97
C ASP A 339 16.16 -8.60 12.68
N THR A 340 16.12 -9.92 12.76
CA THR A 340 16.37 -10.79 11.60
C THR A 340 15.17 -11.67 11.29
N ILE A 341 14.58 -11.50 10.10
CA ILE A 341 13.46 -12.30 9.64
C ILE A 341 13.87 -13.06 8.37
N ILE A 342 13.72 -14.37 8.42
CA ILE A 342 14.07 -15.31 7.33
C ILE A 342 12.79 -15.85 6.73
N LEU A 343 12.65 -15.78 5.41
CA LEU A 343 11.50 -16.30 4.67
C LEU A 343 11.86 -17.65 4.02
N VAL A 344 11.03 -18.68 4.22
CA VAL A 344 11.20 -20.01 3.64
C VAL A 344 9.91 -20.45 2.96
N GLY A 345 10.00 -20.93 1.73
CA GLY A 345 8.84 -21.37 0.96
C GLY A 345 7.92 -20.23 0.48
N GLN A 346 8.42 -19.01 0.32
CA GLN A 346 7.67 -17.83 -0.13
C GLN A 346 7.79 -17.60 -1.65
N ASP A 347 7.54 -18.65 -2.44
CA ASP A 347 7.78 -18.61 -3.89
C ASP A 347 6.70 -17.84 -4.66
N LEU A 348 5.52 -17.61 -4.07
CA LEU A 348 4.33 -17.06 -4.73
C LEU A 348 3.98 -17.82 -6.03
N ALA A 349 4.30 -19.10 -6.09
CA ALA A 349 4.16 -19.98 -7.24
C ALA A 349 3.70 -21.37 -6.82
N LEU A 350 3.01 -22.03 -7.73
CA LEU A 350 2.65 -23.45 -7.63
C LEU A 350 3.44 -24.22 -8.68
N THR A 351 3.93 -25.43 -8.34
CA THR A 351 4.58 -26.32 -9.30
C THR A 351 3.83 -27.65 -9.36
N GLY A 352 3.66 -28.20 -10.58
CA GLY A 352 2.83 -29.36 -10.80
C GLY A 352 1.35 -29.05 -10.59
N ASN A 353 0.43 -29.88 -10.96
CA ASN A 353 -1.02 -29.69 -10.83
C ASN A 353 -1.50 -29.68 -9.34
N LYS A 354 -0.80 -29.00 -8.47
CA LYS A 354 -1.17 -28.84 -7.05
C LYS A 354 -1.20 -27.39 -6.68
#